data_27fc88f43234dc6326fc7fee1aef31d6
#
_entry.id   27fc88f43234dc6326fc7fee1aef31d6
#
_cell.length_a   1.000
_cell.length_b   1.000
_cell.length_c   1.000
_cell.angle_alpha   90.00
_cell.angle_beta   90.00
_cell.angle_gamma   90.00
#
_symmetry.space_group_name_H-M   'P 1'
#
loop_
_entity.id
_entity.type
_entity.pdbx_description
1 polymer ?
#
loop_
_entity_poly.entity_id
_entity_poly.type
_entity_poly.pdbx_seq_one_letter_code
_entity_poly.pdbx_strand_id
1 'polypeptide(L)'
;MQGAGVDYRYLDIERATEFMGDAQGVTDMLKVLCATLKTDLPALHDLLHAHDVLAIQKSLHSLKGFIPIFAQQALADQLIALERLAKAPDNVGFPSQCAALLDAITVLSQEAQNYLAQKAASPGT
;
A
#
# COMPACT_ATOMS: atom_id res chain seq x y z
N MET A 1 22.67 -10.21 -8.92
CA MET A 1 22.32 -9.80 -8.83
C MET A 1 21.58 -9.63 -8.67
N GLN A 2 21.36 -9.89 -8.62
CA GLN A 2 20.81 -9.61 -8.49
C GLN A 2 19.98 -9.39 -8.29
N GLY A 3 20.22 -9.96 -8.11
CA GLY A 3 19.05 -9.91 -8.11
C GLY A 3 18.34 -9.02 -8.01
N ALA A 4 18.87 -8.94 -7.68
CA ALA A 4 18.20 -8.03 -7.53
C ALA A 4 17.98 -7.17 -8.56
N GLY A 5 18.06 -6.87 -9.16
CA GLY A 5 17.85 -5.98 -10.23
C GLY A 5 16.51 -5.30 -10.34
N VAL A 6 15.58 -5.65 -9.52
CA VAL A 6 14.28 -5.01 -9.61
C VAL A 6 14.17 -3.92 -8.57
N ASP A 7 14.03 -2.69 -9.03
CA ASP A 7 13.80 -1.55 -8.16
C ASP A 7 12.31 -1.25 -8.13
N TYR A 8 11.72 -1.40 -6.98
CA TYR A 8 10.32 -1.04 -6.80
C TYR A 8 10.21 0.42 -6.34
N ARG A 9 9.17 1.06 -6.79
CA ARG A 9 8.94 2.46 -6.44
C ARG A 9 8.44 2.60 -4.99
N TYR A 10 7.56 1.71 -4.59
CA TYR A 10 6.95 1.78 -3.25
C TYR A 10 7.16 0.53 -2.43
N LEU A 11 7.23 -0.64 -3.06
CA LEU A 11 7.41 -1.90 -2.34
C LEU A 11 8.82 -1.99 -1.77
N ASP A 12 8.92 -2.34 -0.49
CA ASP A 12 10.18 -2.49 0.21
C ASP A 12 10.25 -3.87 0.83
N ILE A 13 10.80 -4.81 0.08
CA ILE A 13 10.88 -6.21 0.51
C ILE A 13 11.84 -6.37 1.68
N GLU A 14 12.93 -5.59 1.71
CA GLU A 14 13.89 -5.66 2.81
C GLU A 14 13.22 -5.27 4.13
N ARG A 15 12.46 -4.19 4.10
CA ARG A 15 11.73 -3.73 5.28
C ARG A 15 10.71 -4.77 5.74
N ALA A 16 9.96 -5.35 4.80
CA ALA A 16 8.98 -6.39 5.11
C ALA A 16 9.67 -7.61 5.70
N THR A 17 10.82 -8.01 5.17
CA THR A 17 11.59 -9.16 5.65
C THR A 17 12.08 -8.93 7.07
N GLU A 18 12.58 -7.74 7.37
CA GLU A 18 13.00 -7.38 8.71
C GLU A 18 11.86 -7.50 9.71
N PHE A 19 10.69 -7.03 9.30
CA PHE A 19 9.51 -7.07 10.18
C PHE A 19 8.99 -8.49 10.39
N MET A 20 8.90 -9.27 9.30
CA MET A 20 8.31 -10.61 9.35
C MET A 20 9.29 -11.68 9.84
N GLY A 21 10.59 -11.46 9.68
CA GLY A 21 11.60 -12.38 10.11
C GLY A 21 12.03 -13.43 9.09
N ASP A 22 11.22 -13.69 8.05
CA ASP A 22 11.60 -14.65 7.02
C ASP A 22 10.86 -14.37 5.70
N ALA A 23 11.41 -14.95 4.62
CA ALA A 23 10.90 -14.71 3.27
C ALA A 23 9.52 -15.33 3.05
N GLN A 24 9.24 -16.47 3.67
CA GLN A 24 7.93 -17.09 3.51
C GLN A 24 6.83 -16.25 4.14
N GLY A 25 7.12 -15.68 5.32
CA GLY A 25 6.20 -14.75 5.98
C GLY A 25 5.87 -13.55 5.10
N VAL A 26 6.91 -12.99 4.46
CA VAL A 26 6.72 -11.88 3.53
C VAL A 26 5.80 -12.29 2.37
N THR A 27 6.06 -13.44 1.76
CA THR A 27 5.24 -13.94 0.64
C THR A 27 3.78 -14.09 1.06
N ASP A 28 3.54 -14.72 2.22
CA ASP A 28 2.19 -14.95 2.71
C ASP A 28 1.46 -13.65 2.97
N MET A 29 2.12 -12.69 3.60
CA MET A 29 1.51 -11.40 3.90
C MET A 29 1.31 -10.54 2.67
N LEU A 30 2.17 -10.65 1.66
CA LEU A 30 1.95 -9.94 0.41
C LEU A 30 0.70 -10.45 -0.31
N LYS A 31 0.42 -11.74 -0.20
CA LYS A 31 -0.83 -12.28 -0.76
C LYS A 31 -2.04 -11.65 -0.07
N VAL A 32 -1.97 -11.49 1.24
CA VAL A 32 -3.03 -10.82 2.00
C VAL A 32 -3.14 -9.36 1.58
N LEU A 33 -2.01 -8.67 1.44
CA LEU A 33 -2.00 -7.27 0.99
C LEU A 33 -2.68 -7.12 -0.37
N CYS A 34 -2.31 -7.96 -1.33
CA CYS A 34 -2.89 -7.89 -2.67
C CYS A 34 -4.40 -8.16 -2.64
N ALA A 35 -4.84 -9.16 -1.87
CA ALA A 35 -6.26 -9.47 -1.75
C ALA A 35 -7.04 -8.32 -1.10
N THR A 36 -6.47 -7.73 -0.05
CA THR A 36 -7.07 -6.61 0.65
C THR A 36 -7.22 -5.40 -0.27
N LEU A 37 -6.15 -5.04 -0.98
CA LEU A 37 -6.16 -3.87 -1.86
C LEU A 37 -7.05 -4.07 -3.07
N LYS A 38 -7.21 -5.31 -3.54
CA LYS A 38 -8.12 -5.61 -4.65
C LYS A 38 -9.55 -5.23 -4.32
N THR A 39 -9.94 -5.34 -3.05
CA THR A 39 -11.26 -4.95 -2.56
C THR A 39 -11.30 -3.50 -2.14
N ASP A 40 -10.28 -3.05 -1.41
CA ASP A 40 -10.31 -1.74 -0.76
C ASP A 40 -10.08 -0.59 -1.73
N LEU A 41 -9.23 -0.78 -2.77
CA LEU A 41 -8.96 0.31 -3.71
C LEU A 41 -10.20 0.76 -4.48
N PRO A 42 -10.98 -0.15 -5.09
CA PRO A 42 -12.21 0.28 -5.74
C PRO A 42 -13.19 0.94 -4.78
N ALA A 43 -13.30 0.42 -3.56
CA ALA A 43 -14.19 1.00 -2.55
C ALA A 43 -13.75 2.43 -2.18
N LEU A 44 -12.43 2.65 -2.06
CA LEU A 44 -11.90 3.98 -1.75
C LEU A 44 -12.14 4.96 -2.90
N HIS A 45 -12.00 4.51 -4.15
CA HIS A 45 -12.33 5.35 -5.30
C HIS A 45 -13.80 5.75 -5.29
N ASP A 46 -14.70 4.82 -4.97
CA ASP A 46 -16.13 5.12 -4.88
C ASP A 46 -16.42 6.13 -3.77
N LEU A 47 -15.77 5.96 -2.61
CA LEU A 47 -15.93 6.91 -1.50
C LEU A 47 -15.41 8.30 -1.86
N LEU A 48 -14.32 8.36 -2.61
CA LEU A 48 -13.77 9.64 -3.06
C LEU A 48 -14.74 10.34 -4.01
N HIS A 49 -15.34 9.61 -4.95
CA HIS A 49 -16.38 10.15 -5.82
C HIS A 49 -17.59 10.64 -5.04
N ALA A 50 -17.94 9.95 -3.97
CA ALA A 50 -19.06 10.31 -3.11
C ALA A 50 -18.73 11.43 -2.12
N HIS A 51 -17.47 11.87 -2.08
CA HIS A 51 -16.97 12.87 -1.11
C HIS A 51 -17.19 12.44 0.34
N ASP A 52 -17.13 11.14 0.62
CA ASP A 52 -17.34 10.59 1.95
C ASP A 52 -16.03 10.55 2.74
N VAL A 53 -15.60 11.71 3.20
CA VAL A 53 -14.30 11.87 3.87
C VAL A 53 -14.22 11.03 5.14
N LEU A 54 -15.30 10.92 5.89
CA LEU A 54 -15.29 10.15 7.14
C LEU A 54 -15.04 8.67 6.88
N ALA A 55 -15.71 8.10 5.86
CA ALA A 55 -15.52 6.69 5.52
C ALA A 55 -14.11 6.45 4.99
N ILE A 56 -13.57 7.39 4.18
CA ILE A 56 -12.19 7.31 3.70
C ILE A 56 -11.22 7.34 4.88
N GLN A 57 -11.45 8.23 5.85
CA GLN A 57 -10.59 8.34 7.02
C GLN A 57 -10.49 7.01 7.77
N LYS A 58 -11.61 6.32 7.93
CA LYS A 58 -11.62 5.02 8.61
C LYS A 58 -10.82 3.97 7.86
N SER A 59 -10.94 3.96 6.53
CA SER A 59 -10.16 3.05 5.70
C SER A 59 -8.67 3.36 5.76
N LEU A 60 -8.31 4.64 5.72
CA LEU A 60 -6.92 5.07 5.83
C LEU A 60 -6.32 4.67 7.18
N HIS A 61 -7.10 4.76 8.23
CA HIS A 61 -6.64 4.36 9.56
C HIS A 61 -6.25 2.87 9.58
N SER A 62 -7.06 2.02 8.97
CA SER A 62 -6.75 0.59 8.86
C SER A 62 -5.51 0.34 8.01
N LEU A 63 -5.42 0.99 6.85
CA LEU A 63 -4.28 0.83 5.94
C LEU A 63 -2.98 1.35 6.56
N LYS A 64 -3.06 2.37 7.39
CA LYS A 64 -1.89 2.93 8.09
C LYS A 64 -1.22 1.90 9.00
N GLY A 65 -1.98 0.95 9.52
CA GLY A 65 -1.42 -0.11 10.36
C GLY A 65 -0.83 -1.26 9.58
N PHE A 66 -1.05 -1.31 8.28
CA PHE A 66 -0.71 -2.48 7.46
C PHE A 66 0.29 -2.15 6.34
N ILE A 67 0.00 -1.14 5.53
CA ILE A 67 0.83 -0.78 4.37
C ILE A 67 2.29 -0.47 4.74
N PRO A 68 2.58 0.26 5.85
CA PRO A 68 3.96 0.61 6.16
C PRO A 68 4.89 -0.59 6.36
N ILE A 69 4.37 -1.77 6.64
CA ILE A 69 5.17 -2.98 6.77
C ILE A 69 5.88 -3.31 5.45
N PHE A 70 5.23 -3.01 4.33
CA PHE A 70 5.67 -3.41 2.99
C PHE A 70 6.17 -2.26 2.13
N ALA A 71 6.01 -1.02 2.58
CA ALA A 71 6.21 0.14 1.73
C ALA A 71 7.34 1.00 2.21
N GLN A 72 7.93 1.74 1.29
CA GLN A 72 8.94 2.72 1.62
C GLN A 72 8.34 3.82 2.50
N GLN A 73 9.20 4.42 3.31
CA GLN A 73 8.78 5.40 4.32
C GLN A 73 8.01 6.57 3.72
N ALA A 74 8.38 7.00 2.52
CA ALA A 74 7.69 8.11 1.86
C ALA A 74 6.20 7.82 1.66
N LEU A 75 5.83 6.59 1.31
CA LEU A 75 4.42 6.22 1.15
C LEU A 75 3.72 6.15 2.51
N ALA A 76 4.38 5.59 3.51
CA ALA A 76 3.83 5.56 4.86
C ALA A 76 3.56 6.97 5.38
N ASP A 77 4.48 7.90 5.15
CA ASP A 77 4.33 9.29 5.56
C ASP A 77 3.16 9.97 4.83
N GLN A 78 3.01 9.69 3.54
CA GLN A 78 1.92 10.22 2.74
C GLN A 78 0.56 9.75 3.27
N LEU A 79 0.48 8.48 3.64
CA LEU A 79 -0.74 7.88 4.20
C LEU A 79 -1.10 8.53 5.54
N ILE A 80 -0.12 8.70 6.41
CA ILE A 80 -0.31 9.34 7.72
C ILE A 80 -0.77 10.79 7.55
N ALA A 81 -0.13 11.52 6.63
CA ALA A 81 -0.47 12.92 6.38
C ALA A 81 -1.90 13.06 5.85
N LEU A 82 -2.32 12.14 4.97
CA LEU A 82 -3.67 12.21 4.42
C LEU A 82 -4.73 11.89 5.48
N GLU A 83 -4.48 10.91 6.34
CA GLU A 83 -5.40 10.61 7.42
C GLU A 83 -5.56 11.82 8.34
N ARG A 84 -4.45 12.50 8.63
CA ARG A 84 -4.48 13.71 9.46
C ARG A 84 -5.28 14.82 8.79
N LEU A 85 -5.09 15.00 7.48
CA LEU A 85 -5.84 16.01 6.72
C LEU A 85 -7.34 15.71 6.74
N ALA A 86 -7.72 14.42 6.65
CA ALA A 86 -9.12 14.03 6.70
C ALA A 86 -9.80 14.43 8.00
N LYS A 87 -9.05 14.51 9.08
CA LYS A 87 -9.56 14.91 10.41
C LYS A 87 -9.56 16.42 10.61
N ALA A 88 -8.89 17.17 9.75
CA ALA A 88 -8.77 18.61 9.92
C ALA A 88 -10.08 19.32 9.58
N PRO A 89 -10.43 20.40 10.29
CA PRO A 89 -11.63 21.18 9.97
C PRO A 89 -11.57 21.76 8.55
N ASP A 90 -10.37 22.11 8.09
CA ASP A 90 -10.12 22.62 6.75
C ASP A 90 -9.35 21.55 5.98
N ASN A 91 -10.05 20.80 5.15
CA ASN A 91 -9.47 19.73 4.36
C ASN A 91 -9.52 20.00 2.85
N VAL A 92 -9.28 21.24 2.46
CA VAL A 92 -9.42 21.70 1.08
C VAL A 92 -8.61 20.86 0.09
N GLY A 93 -7.39 20.48 0.42
CA GLY A 93 -6.55 19.70 -0.48
C GLY A 93 -6.83 18.20 -0.46
N PHE A 94 -7.79 17.76 0.33
CA PHE A 94 -7.99 16.34 0.57
C PHE A 94 -8.31 15.53 -0.71
N PRO A 95 -9.26 15.93 -1.56
CA PRO A 95 -9.59 15.10 -2.73
C PRO A 95 -8.40 14.87 -3.65
N SER A 96 -7.63 15.91 -3.92
CA SER A 96 -6.45 15.83 -4.78
C SER A 96 -5.38 14.93 -4.18
N GLN A 97 -5.08 15.11 -2.89
CA GLN A 97 -4.08 14.31 -2.20
C GLN A 97 -4.53 12.86 -2.05
N CYS A 98 -5.82 12.64 -1.83
CA CYS A 98 -6.38 11.30 -1.76
C CYS A 98 -6.21 10.57 -3.09
N ALA A 99 -6.55 11.23 -4.21
CA ALA A 99 -6.38 10.64 -5.53
C ALA A 99 -4.93 10.26 -5.78
N ALA A 100 -3.99 11.13 -5.41
CA ALA A 100 -2.56 10.84 -5.56
C ALA A 100 -2.13 9.63 -4.72
N LEU A 101 -2.63 9.53 -3.48
CA LEU A 101 -2.33 8.39 -2.63
C LEU A 101 -2.89 7.10 -3.19
N LEU A 102 -4.12 7.11 -3.70
CA LEU A 102 -4.71 5.91 -4.29
C LEU A 102 -3.93 5.44 -5.51
N ASP A 103 -3.42 6.37 -6.32
CA ASP A 103 -2.54 6.01 -7.43
C ASP A 103 -1.26 5.34 -6.94
N ALA A 104 -0.65 5.88 -5.88
CA ALA A 104 0.56 5.31 -5.31
C ALA A 104 0.30 3.91 -4.75
N ILE A 105 -0.80 3.71 -4.04
CA ILE A 105 -1.16 2.40 -3.50
C ILE A 105 -1.45 1.41 -4.63
N THR A 106 -2.03 1.86 -5.73
CA THR A 106 -2.25 1.02 -6.92
C THR A 106 -0.91 0.51 -7.46
N VAL A 107 0.09 1.38 -7.54
CA VAL A 107 1.43 0.96 -7.98
C VAL A 107 2.03 -0.04 -6.99
N LEU A 108 1.90 0.21 -5.69
CA LEU A 108 2.36 -0.73 -4.66
C LEU A 108 1.73 -2.11 -4.87
N SER A 109 0.42 -2.16 -5.11
CA SER A 109 -0.30 -3.41 -5.35
C SER A 109 0.24 -4.13 -6.57
N GLN A 110 0.49 -3.41 -7.66
CA GLN A 110 1.06 -3.98 -8.88
C GLN A 110 2.46 -4.53 -8.63
N GLU A 111 3.28 -3.80 -7.89
CA GLU A 111 4.63 -4.24 -7.56
C GLU A 111 4.60 -5.51 -6.70
N ALA A 112 3.69 -5.57 -5.74
CA ALA A 112 3.53 -6.77 -4.91
C ALA A 112 3.10 -7.97 -5.76
N GLN A 113 2.17 -7.78 -6.69
CA GLN A 113 1.74 -8.83 -7.60
C GLN A 113 2.89 -9.32 -8.48
N ASN A 114 3.69 -8.40 -8.98
CA ASN A 114 4.86 -8.75 -9.80
C ASN A 114 5.89 -9.54 -8.99
N TYR A 115 6.13 -9.12 -7.76
CA TYR A 115 7.05 -9.85 -6.88
C TYR A 115 6.56 -11.29 -6.65
N LEU A 116 5.28 -11.46 -6.35
CA LEU A 116 4.70 -12.79 -6.13
C LEU A 116 4.77 -13.65 -7.39
N ALA A 117 4.55 -13.05 -8.57
CA ALA A 117 4.64 -13.77 -9.84
C ALA A 117 6.07 -14.24 -10.11
N GLN A 118 7.06 -13.41 -9.79
CA GLN A 118 8.46 -13.80 -9.95
C GLN A 118 8.83 -14.93 -9.02
N LYS A 119 8.35 -14.90 -7.77
CA LYS A 119 8.60 -16.00 -6.82
C LYS A 119 7.98 -17.30 -7.29
N ALA A 120 6.77 -17.25 -7.84
CA ALA A 120 6.10 -18.42 -8.37
C ALA A 120 6.78 -18.97 -9.61
N ALA A 121 7.37 -18.08 -10.43
CA ALA A 121 8.07 -18.46 -11.65
C ALA A 121 9.45 -19.04 -11.40
N SER A 122 9.99 -18.89 -10.20
CA SER A 122 11.32 -19.38 -9.82
C SER A 122 11.25 -20.34 -8.64
N PRO A 123 10.38 -21.35 -8.70
CA PRO A 123 10.25 -22.30 -7.59
C PRO A 123 11.54 -23.11 -7.44
N GLY A 124 11.91 -23.38 -6.23
CA GLY A 124 13.04 -24.24 -5.94
C GLY A 124 14.40 -23.57 -5.99
N THR A 125 14.45 -22.29 -6.20
CA THR A 125 15.71 -21.55 -6.18
C THR A 125 15.87 -20.77 -4.90
#